data_6d0820dc40903911f81a908f1ab7be60
#
_entry.id   6d0820dc40903911f81a908f1ab7be60
#
_cell.length_a   1.000
_cell.length_b   1.000
_cell.length_c   1.000
_cell.angle_alpha   90.00
_cell.angle_beta   90.00
_cell.angle_gamma   90.00
#
_symmetry.space_group_name_H-M   'P 1'
#
loop_
_entity.id
_entity.type
_entity.pdbx_description
1 polymer ?
#
loop_
_entity_poly.entity_id
_entity_poly.type
_entity_poly.pdbx_seq_one_letter_code
_entity_poly.pdbx_strand_id
1 'polypeptide(L)'
;GRIYYYNFNGGVSLKILEVFKNRTVLGITCIAVSFVICFVVSPLLSNTGNKTVNVVRATQEIKSGDEITKDMVSEIKMSGTNQPENIIGSIKSAVGKYATMDMTNGDYVLESKIADTPYVENTYLAGLDGSNRAISVTLKTFANGLSGKLKSGDIVSIIAPDYKKTGITEVPLELQYVEVIAATAKSGSDVSEDASDESELPSTVTLLVSEEQSKMLADLEKTGTIHMSLVYRGDRKTAEKFLKTQKELNDSLKSDSAENASRPEESEAAGDETQ
;
A
#
# COMPACT_ATOMS: atom_id res chain seq x y z
N GLY A 1 7.95 50.39 63.61
CA GLY A 1 7.74 50.08 62.20
C GLY A 1 6.63 51.04 61.67
N ARG A 2 7.03 52.00 60.80
CA ARG A 2 6.08 52.86 60.08
C ARG A 2 5.68 52.19 58.81
N ILE A 3 4.39 51.89 58.64
CA ILE A 3 3.78 51.38 57.41
C ILE A 3 3.44 52.62 56.56
N TYR A 4 4.10 52.77 55.43
CA TYR A 4 3.77 53.74 54.39
C TYR A 4 2.65 53.24 53.53
N TYR A 5 1.45 53.83 53.62
CA TYR A 5 0.37 53.64 52.68
C TYR A 5 0.65 54.48 51.43
N TYR A 6 0.84 53.85 50.29
CA TYR A 6 0.85 54.45 48.98
C TYR A 6 -0.60 54.80 48.59
N ASN A 7 -0.92 56.07 48.58
CA ASN A 7 -2.17 56.58 48.04
C ASN A 7 -2.09 56.60 46.53
N PHE A 8 -2.74 55.60 45.87
CA PHE A 8 -2.90 55.55 44.41
C PHE A 8 -3.99 56.57 44.03
N ASN A 9 -3.61 57.61 43.28
CA ASN A 9 -4.45 58.76 42.87
C ASN A 9 -5.69 58.28 42.08
N GLY A 10 -6.86 58.19 42.71
CA GLY A 10 -8.17 57.95 42.14
C GLY A 10 -8.82 59.15 41.40
N GLY A 11 -8.04 60.17 41.02
CA GLY A 11 -8.60 61.38 40.43
C GLY A 11 -8.97 61.36 38.96
N VAL A 12 -8.41 60.42 38.21
CA VAL A 12 -8.66 60.28 36.74
C VAL A 12 -9.93 59.49 36.45
N SER A 13 -10.21 58.44 37.23
CA SER A 13 -11.37 57.56 37.04
C SER A 13 -12.71 58.20 37.24
N LEU A 14 -12.82 59.19 38.22
CA LEU A 14 -14.07 59.88 38.52
C LEU A 14 -14.49 60.92 37.44
N LYS A 15 -13.52 61.60 36.81
CA LYS A 15 -13.81 62.54 35.72
C LYS A 15 -14.27 61.80 34.41
N ILE A 16 -13.80 60.62 34.16
CA ILE A 16 -14.23 59.81 33.01
C ILE A 16 -15.70 59.40 33.19
N LEU A 17 -16.10 58.98 34.39
CA LEU A 17 -17.48 58.59 34.70
C LEU A 17 -18.49 59.71 34.60
N GLU A 18 -18.10 61.01 34.95
CA GLU A 18 -18.98 62.18 34.81
C GLU A 18 -19.22 62.53 33.33
N VAL A 19 -18.24 62.35 32.46
CA VAL A 19 -18.37 62.58 30.99
C VAL A 19 -19.37 61.63 30.37
N PHE A 20 -19.47 60.43 30.84
CA PHE A 20 -20.42 59.37 30.33
C PHE A 20 -21.87 59.59 30.82
N LYS A 21 -22.15 60.50 31.74
CA LYS A 21 -23.52 60.91 32.15
C LYS A 21 -24.27 61.74 31.10
N ASN A 22 -23.55 62.37 30.18
CA ASN A 22 -24.15 63.11 29.10
C ASN A 22 -24.59 62.23 27.96
N ARG A 23 -25.89 62.14 27.66
CA ARG A 23 -26.46 61.26 26.62
C ARG A 23 -25.83 61.46 25.24
N THR A 24 -25.45 62.71 24.92
CA THR A 24 -24.81 63.01 23.62
C THR A 24 -23.38 62.46 23.55
N VAL A 25 -22.60 62.58 24.63
CA VAL A 25 -21.24 62.09 24.73
C VAL A 25 -21.24 60.57 24.69
N LEU A 26 -22.17 59.90 25.34
CA LEU A 26 -22.33 58.49 25.31
C LEU A 26 -22.60 58.00 23.85
N GLY A 27 -23.50 58.72 23.15
CA GLY A 27 -23.79 58.34 21.72
C GLY A 27 -22.58 58.50 20.81
N ILE A 28 -21.81 59.56 20.93
CA ILE A 28 -20.58 59.80 20.14
C ILE A 28 -19.52 58.73 20.45
N THR A 29 -19.36 58.37 21.74
CA THR A 29 -18.42 57.34 22.15
C THR A 29 -18.80 55.98 21.61
N CYS A 30 -20.09 55.61 21.62
CA CYS A 30 -20.55 54.34 21.02
C CYS A 30 -20.30 54.29 19.50
N ILE A 31 -20.51 55.41 18.80
CA ILE A 31 -20.20 55.50 17.36
C ILE A 31 -18.68 55.32 17.13
N ALA A 32 -17.84 56.02 17.90
CA ALA A 32 -16.39 55.92 17.78
C ALA A 32 -15.88 54.48 18.06
N VAL A 33 -16.40 53.84 19.11
CA VAL A 33 -16.07 52.45 19.44
C VAL A 33 -16.52 51.49 18.33
N SER A 34 -17.73 51.70 17.78
CA SER A 34 -18.21 50.92 16.66
C SER A 34 -17.31 51.05 15.42
N PHE A 35 -16.86 52.28 15.12
CA PHE A 35 -15.90 52.54 14.05
C PHE A 35 -14.57 51.80 14.28
N VAL A 36 -14.03 51.82 15.49
CA VAL A 36 -12.80 51.11 15.84
C VAL A 36 -12.99 49.58 15.69
N ILE A 37 -14.10 49.06 16.16
CA ILE A 37 -14.41 47.61 16.00
C ILE A 37 -14.53 47.23 14.52
N CYS A 38 -15.28 47.98 13.72
CA CYS A 38 -15.52 47.68 12.32
C CYS A 38 -14.27 47.85 11.44
N PHE A 39 -13.48 48.92 11.65
CA PHE A 39 -12.37 49.26 10.74
C PHE A 39 -11.00 48.83 11.23
N VAL A 40 -10.82 48.54 12.52
CA VAL A 40 -9.53 48.13 13.09
C VAL A 40 -9.58 46.68 13.57
N VAL A 41 -10.56 46.33 14.40
CA VAL A 41 -10.61 44.99 15.02
C VAL A 41 -11.08 43.94 14.02
N SER A 42 -12.09 44.23 13.20
CA SER A 42 -12.62 43.26 12.22
C SER A 42 -11.59 42.82 11.17
N PRO A 43 -10.81 43.71 10.52
CA PRO A 43 -9.77 43.29 9.58
C PRO A 43 -8.59 42.56 10.26
N LEU A 44 -8.26 42.88 11.50
CA LEU A 44 -7.24 42.19 12.27
C LEU A 44 -7.65 40.75 12.58
N LEU A 45 -8.90 40.52 12.96
CA LEU A 45 -9.45 39.16 13.19
C LEU A 45 -9.65 38.40 11.89
N SER A 46 -10.06 39.04 10.80
CA SER A 46 -10.24 38.43 9.49
C SER A 46 -8.91 37.95 8.86
N ASN A 47 -7.81 38.67 9.10
CA ASN A 47 -6.50 38.30 8.59
C ASN A 47 -5.87 37.10 9.33
N THR A 48 -6.35 36.74 10.51
CA THR A 48 -5.80 35.62 11.28
C THR A 48 -6.32 34.25 10.79
N GLY A 49 -7.41 34.22 9.97
CA GLY A 49 -8.06 33.00 9.50
C GLY A 49 -7.66 32.53 8.11
N ASN A 50 -7.03 33.36 7.29
CA ASN A 50 -6.73 33.02 5.88
C ASN A 50 -5.27 32.57 5.67
N LYS A 51 -4.87 31.50 6.34
CA LYS A 51 -3.64 30.79 5.91
C LYS A 51 -3.96 30.16 4.56
N THR A 52 -3.42 30.72 3.48
CA THR A 52 -3.45 30.08 2.17
C THR A 52 -2.29 29.11 2.04
N VAL A 53 -2.55 27.95 1.48
CA VAL A 53 -1.55 26.93 1.14
C VAL A 53 -1.54 26.72 -0.36
N ASN A 54 -0.38 26.41 -0.89
CA ASN A 54 -0.26 25.98 -2.27
C ASN A 54 -0.71 24.52 -2.37
N VAL A 55 -1.45 24.19 -3.43
CA VAL A 55 -1.90 22.84 -3.71
C VAL A 55 -1.74 22.57 -5.20
N VAL A 56 -1.41 21.35 -5.54
CA VAL A 56 -1.28 20.90 -6.93
C VAL A 56 -2.61 20.31 -7.39
N ARG A 57 -3.04 20.72 -8.59
CA ARG A 57 -4.31 20.33 -9.20
C ARG A 57 -4.09 19.87 -10.64
N ALA A 58 -4.76 18.79 -11.06
CA ALA A 58 -4.78 18.35 -12.44
C ALA A 58 -5.48 19.37 -13.34
N THR A 59 -4.88 19.66 -14.50
CA THR A 59 -5.41 20.59 -15.51
C THR A 59 -6.06 19.86 -16.68
N GLN A 60 -5.89 18.55 -16.75
CA GLN A 60 -6.47 17.66 -17.75
C GLN A 60 -6.73 16.29 -17.16
N GLU A 61 -7.27 15.38 -17.95
CA GLU A 61 -7.41 13.98 -17.58
C GLU A 61 -6.04 13.31 -17.53
N ILE A 62 -5.73 12.59 -16.43
CA ILE A 62 -4.50 11.82 -16.20
C ILE A 62 -4.96 10.40 -15.88
N LYS A 63 -4.51 9.43 -16.66
CA LYS A 63 -4.85 8.03 -16.46
C LYS A 63 -3.90 7.36 -15.46
N SER A 64 -4.41 6.33 -14.80
CA SER A 64 -3.57 5.43 -14.00
C SER A 64 -2.42 4.89 -14.85
N GLY A 65 -1.18 5.02 -14.34
CA GLY A 65 0.04 4.65 -15.06
C GLY A 65 0.73 5.79 -15.82
N ASP A 66 0.06 6.90 -16.07
CA ASP A 66 0.67 8.03 -16.76
C ASP A 66 1.74 8.71 -15.91
N GLU A 67 2.86 9.09 -16.53
CA GLU A 67 3.85 9.97 -15.91
C GLU A 67 3.30 11.40 -15.85
N ILE A 68 3.30 11.99 -14.66
CA ILE A 68 2.80 13.34 -14.43
C ILE A 68 3.81 14.34 -14.96
N THR A 69 3.45 15.04 -16.02
CA THR A 69 4.24 16.09 -16.63
C THR A 69 3.79 17.47 -16.15
N LYS A 70 4.64 18.48 -16.38
CA LYS A 70 4.40 19.84 -15.87
C LYS A 70 3.15 20.50 -16.48
N ASP A 71 2.76 20.13 -17.69
CA ASP A 71 1.58 20.62 -18.40
C ASP A 71 0.27 20.00 -17.92
N MET A 72 0.35 18.83 -17.27
CA MET A 72 -0.82 18.13 -16.71
C MET A 72 -1.28 18.67 -15.36
N VAL A 73 -0.46 19.48 -14.69
CA VAL A 73 -0.73 19.97 -13.33
C VAL A 73 -0.46 21.46 -13.19
N SER A 74 -1.18 22.10 -12.27
CA SER A 74 -0.96 23.49 -11.93
C SER A 74 -0.95 23.68 -10.41
N GLU A 75 -0.17 24.67 -9.95
CA GLU A 75 -0.14 25.07 -8.54
C GLU A 75 -1.13 26.20 -8.33
N ILE A 76 -2.05 26.03 -7.39
CA ILE A 76 -3.05 27.04 -7.02
C ILE A 76 -2.99 27.32 -5.53
N LYS A 77 -3.41 28.50 -5.13
CA LYS A 77 -3.58 28.87 -3.72
C LYS A 77 -4.98 28.53 -3.25
N MET A 78 -5.08 27.81 -2.16
CA MET A 78 -6.34 27.44 -1.51
C MET A 78 -6.34 27.88 -0.06
N SER A 79 -7.54 28.13 0.52
CA SER A 79 -7.65 28.33 1.97
C SER A 79 -7.17 27.11 2.72
N GLY A 80 -6.30 27.30 3.70
CA GLY A 80 -5.72 26.21 4.51
C GLY A 80 -6.68 25.58 5.51
N THR A 81 -7.97 25.93 5.45
CA THR A 81 -9.01 25.39 6.33
C THR A 81 -9.68 24.20 5.62
N ASN A 82 -9.69 23.04 6.26
CA ASN A 82 -10.32 21.80 5.75
C ASN A 82 -9.69 21.20 4.47
N GLN A 83 -8.38 21.29 4.31
CA GLN A 83 -7.68 20.59 3.23
C GLN A 83 -7.34 19.15 3.64
N PRO A 84 -7.23 18.20 2.70
CA PRO A 84 -6.67 16.87 2.96
C PRO A 84 -5.23 16.98 3.47
N GLU A 85 -4.88 16.16 4.48
CA GLU A 85 -3.53 16.18 5.09
C GLU A 85 -2.41 15.76 4.12
N ASN A 86 -2.74 14.92 3.13
CA ASN A 86 -1.81 14.36 2.16
C ASN A 86 -1.83 15.07 0.80
N ILE A 87 -2.26 16.34 0.75
CA ILE A 87 -2.27 17.12 -0.49
C ILE A 87 -0.86 17.59 -0.86
N ILE A 88 -0.51 17.48 -2.14
CA ILE A 88 0.79 17.94 -2.63
C ILE A 88 0.78 19.45 -2.82
N GLY A 89 1.73 20.13 -2.18
CA GLY A 89 1.84 21.58 -2.18
C GLY A 89 2.72 22.17 -3.29
N SER A 90 3.49 21.35 -4.02
CA SER A 90 4.41 21.82 -5.06
C SER A 90 4.39 20.94 -6.29
N ILE A 91 4.37 21.56 -7.47
CA ILE A 91 4.49 20.87 -8.77
C ILE A 91 5.76 20.00 -8.81
N LYS A 92 6.86 20.45 -8.21
CA LYS A 92 8.13 19.68 -8.21
C LYS A 92 8.01 18.33 -7.51
N SER A 93 7.10 18.19 -6.58
CA SER A 93 6.85 16.93 -5.85
C SER A 93 5.92 15.97 -6.60
N ALA A 94 5.26 16.43 -7.66
CA ALA A 94 4.34 15.64 -8.48
C ALA A 94 4.95 15.27 -9.84
N VAL A 95 5.70 16.18 -10.47
CA VAL A 95 6.28 15.97 -11.80
C VAL A 95 7.36 14.89 -11.76
N GLY A 96 7.30 13.96 -12.73
CA GLY A 96 8.18 12.79 -12.82
C GLY A 96 7.71 11.60 -11.98
N LYS A 97 6.58 11.74 -11.27
CA LYS A 97 5.90 10.62 -10.61
C LYS A 97 4.77 10.09 -11.49
N TYR A 98 4.29 8.93 -11.16
CA TYR A 98 3.25 8.21 -11.91
C TYR A 98 1.92 8.22 -11.18
N ALA A 99 0.82 8.43 -11.90
CA ALA A 99 -0.53 8.34 -11.35
C ALA A 99 -0.86 6.90 -10.97
N THR A 100 -1.35 6.67 -9.76
CA THR A 100 -1.79 5.34 -9.29
C THR A 100 -3.28 5.10 -9.53
N MET A 101 -4.02 6.13 -9.91
CA MET A 101 -5.44 6.09 -10.26
C MET A 101 -5.78 7.22 -11.23
N ASP A 102 -6.91 7.08 -11.91
CA ASP A 102 -7.42 8.11 -12.80
C ASP A 102 -7.70 9.41 -12.04
N MET A 103 -7.27 10.53 -12.62
CA MET A 103 -7.57 11.87 -12.15
C MET A 103 -8.19 12.68 -13.27
N THR A 104 -9.25 13.44 -12.96
CA THR A 104 -9.94 14.31 -13.91
C THR A 104 -9.43 15.75 -13.76
N ASN A 105 -9.72 16.56 -14.79
CA ASN A 105 -9.43 18.00 -14.71
C ASN A 105 -10.10 18.61 -13.47
N GLY A 106 -9.28 19.20 -12.63
CA GLY A 106 -9.74 19.81 -11.40
C GLY A 106 -9.48 19.02 -10.12
N ASP A 107 -9.07 17.76 -10.23
CA ASP A 107 -8.73 16.93 -9.08
C ASP A 107 -7.47 17.43 -8.39
N TYR A 108 -7.46 17.33 -7.05
CA TYR A 108 -6.25 17.57 -6.28
C TYR A 108 -5.30 16.37 -6.36
N VAL A 109 -4.01 16.67 -6.56
CA VAL A 109 -2.98 15.66 -6.51
C VAL A 109 -2.62 15.37 -5.06
N LEU A 110 -2.91 14.14 -4.61
CA LEU A 110 -2.62 13.65 -3.26
C LEU A 110 -1.40 12.73 -3.30
N GLU A 111 -0.66 12.64 -2.21
CA GLU A 111 0.45 11.67 -2.09
C GLU A 111 0.01 10.23 -2.32
N SER A 112 -1.23 9.89 -1.92
CA SER A 112 -1.83 8.56 -2.15
C SER A 112 -2.19 8.26 -3.61
N LYS A 113 -2.25 9.29 -4.48
CA LYS A 113 -2.60 9.15 -5.90
C LYS A 113 -1.39 9.09 -6.82
N ILE A 114 -0.16 9.14 -6.28
CA ILE A 114 1.07 9.13 -7.07
C ILE A 114 2.11 8.18 -6.48
N ALA A 115 2.99 7.65 -7.33
CA ALA A 115 4.09 6.77 -6.97
C ALA A 115 5.38 7.17 -7.70
N ASP A 116 6.53 6.81 -7.14
CA ASP A 116 7.84 7.07 -7.75
C ASP A 116 8.16 6.12 -8.92
N THR A 117 7.43 5.01 -9.00
CA THR A 117 7.55 4.02 -10.08
C THR A 117 6.27 3.98 -10.91
N PRO A 118 6.35 3.64 -12.21
CA PRO A 118 5.17 3.47 -13.04
C PRO A 118 4.14 2.57 -12.35
N TYR A 119 2.89 3.02 -12.27
CA TYR A 119 1.79 2.15 -11.89
C TYR A 119 1.57 1.16 -13.02
N VAL A 120 1.93 -0.09 -12.78
CA VAL A 120 1.64 -1.19 -13.70
C VAL A 120 0.38 -1.85 -13.17
N GLU A 121 -0.60 -2.03 -14.02
CA GLU A 121 -1.67 -3.01 -13.79
C GLU A 121 -0.94 -4.30 -13.40
N ASN A 122 -1.24 -4.90 -12.27
CA ASN A 122 -0.45 -5.98 -11.68
C ASN A 122 0.89 -5.52 -11.05
N THR A 123 0.82 -4.59 -10.11
CA THR A 123 1.98 -4.06 -9.35
C THR A 123 2.87 -5.15 -8.73
N TYR A 124 2.31 -6.33 -8.45
CA TYR A 124 3.03 -7.48 -7.93
C TYR A 124 4.05 -8.07 -8.94
N LEU A 125 3.89 -7.78 -10.24
CA LEU A 125 4.86 -8.19 -11.27
C LEU A 125 5.98 -7.16 -11.46
N ALA A 126 5.73 -5.89 -11.13
CA ALA A 126 6.71 -4.81 -11.30
C ALA A 126 7.90 -4.90 -10.33
N GLY A 127 7.73 -5.62 -9.21
CA GLY A 127 8.79 -5.81 -8.20
C GLY A 127 9.71 -7.00 -8.43
N LEU A 128 9.59 -7.69 -9.58
CA LEU A 128 10.44 -8.84 -9.89
C LEU A 128 11.84 -8.37 -10.32
N ASP A 129 12.85 -8.74 -9.54
CA ASP A 129 14.27 -8.40 -9.76
C ASP A 129 15.07 -9.52 -10.46
N GLY A 130 14.39 -10.59 -10.84
CA GLY A 130 15.00 -11.79 -11.46
C GLY A 130 15.44 -12.86 -10.46
N SER A 131 15.44 -12.59 -9.17
CA SER A 131 15.70 -13.61 -8.13
C SER A 131 14.51 -14.55 -7.93
N ASN A 132 13.30 -14.05 -8.11
CA ASN A 132 12.05 -14.77 -8.04
C ASN A 132 11.30 -14.69 -9.38
N ARG A 133 10.33 -15.57 -9.54
CA ARG A 133 9.47 -15.68 -10.72
C ARG A 133 8.02 -15.70 -10.30
N ALA A 134 7.16 -15.10 -11.11
CA ALA A 134 5.72 -15.28 -11.03
C ALA A 134 5.31 -16.45 -11.94
N ILE A 135 4.57 -17.38 -11.42
CA ILE A 135 3.98 -18.47 -12.18
C ILE A 135 2.50 -18.63 -11.83
N SER A 136 1.65 -18.72 -12.84
CA SER A 136 0.23 -18.98 -12.62
C SER A 136 -0.04 -20.48 -12.75
N VAL A 137 -0.82 -21.02 -11.83
CA VAL A 137 -1.28 -22.43 -11.84
C VAL A 137 -2.80 -22.47 -11.89
N THR A 138 -3.33 -23.37 -12.70
CA THR A 138 -4.77 -23.52 -12.91
C THR A 138 -5.40 -24.34 -11.79
N LEU A 139 -6.49 -23.86 -11.22
CA LEU A 139 -7.32 -24.58 -10.27
C LEU A 139 -8.35 -25.41 -11.03
N LYS A 140 -8.14 -26.72 -11.13
CA LYS A 140 -9.04 -27.62 -11.89
C LYS A 140 -10.43 -27.72 -11.27
N THR A 141 -10.53 -27.60 -9.96
CA THR A 141 -11.80 -27.55 -9.21
C THR A 141 -11.77 -26.41 -8.20
N PHE A 142 -12.94 -25.97 -7.81
CA PHE A 142 -13.11 -24.93 -6.80
C PHE A 142 -12.46 -25.28 -5.45
N ALA A 143 -12.52 -26.56 -5.08
CA ALA A 143 -11.91 -27.05 -3.84
C ALA A 143 -10.38 -26.98 -3.83
N ASN A 144 -9.73 -27.04 -5.00
CA ASN A 144 -8.27 -27.04 -5.11
C ASN A 144 -7.61 -25.74 -4.65
N GLY A 145 -8.37 -24.62 -4.70
CA GLY A 145 -7.93 -23.28 -4.32
C GLY A 145 -8.70 -22.70 -3.14
N LEU A 146 -8.91 -23.49 -2.09
CA LEU A 146 -9.60 -23.06 -0.87
C LEU A 146 -10.99 -22.46 -1.16
N SER A 147 -11.72 -23.09 -2.09
CA SER A 147 -13.06 -22.61 -2.50
C SER A 147 -13.07 -21.14 -2.93
N GLY A 148 -12.05 -20.73 -3.70
CA GLY A 148 -11.96 -19.37 -4.23
C GLY A 148 -11.63 -18.29 -3.20
N LYS A 149 -11.14 -18.68 -2.04
CA LYS A 149 -10.87 -17.74 -0.93
C LYS A 149 -9.40 -17.35 -0.79
N LEU A 150 -8.53 -17.79 -1.70
CA LEU A 150 -7.13 -17.36 -1.72
C LEU A 150 -7.04 -15.90 -2.17
N LYS A 151 -6.13 -15.16 -1.53
CA LYS A 151 -5.89 -13.74 -1.76
C LYS A 151 -4.39 -13.46 -1.90
N SER A 152 -4.05 -12.34 -2.50
CA SER A 152 -2.69 -11.82 -2.50
C SER A 152 -2.17 -11.66 -1.07
N GLY A 153 -0.92 -12.06 -0.83
CA GLY A 153 -0.26 -12.08 0.47
C GLY A 153 -0.49 -13.33 1.31
N ASP A 154 -1.30 -14.28 0.85
CA ASP A 154 -1.45 -15.58 1.51
C ASP A 154 -0.17 -16.42 1.37
N ILE A 155 0.17 -17.15 2.43
CA ILE A 155 1.16 -18.22 2.37
C ILE A 155 0.43 -19.54 2.31
N VAL A 156 0.72 -20.32 1.27
CA VAL A 156 0.09 -21.60 1.00
C VAL A 156 1.13 -22.72 0.94
N SER A 157 0.68 -23.95 1.23
CA SER A 157 1.41 -25.18 0.89
C SER A 157 0.78 -25.83 -0.33
N ILE A 158 1.61 -26.34 -1.22
CA ILE A 158 1.16 -27.08 -2.39
C ILE A 158 1.13 -28.56 -2.06
N ILE A 159 -0.04 -29.17 -2.18
CA ILE A 159 -0.25 -30.62 -2.02
C ILE A 159 -0.26 -31.22 -3.41
N ALA A 160 0.63 -32.18 -3.63
CA ALA A 160 0.81 -32.89 -4.89
C ALA A 160 0.30 -34.32 -4.75
N PRO A 161 -0.88 -34.68 -5.28
CA PRO A 161 -1.36 -36.04 -5.37
C PRO A 161 -0.49 -36.84 -6.33
N ASP A 162 -0.22 -38.12 -6.04
CA ASP A 162 0.60 -39.03 -6.84
C ASP A 162 1.98 -38.41 -7.19
N TYR A 163 2.64 -37.81 -6.19
CA TYR A 163 3.92 -37.12 -6.35
C TYR A 163 4.97 -38.09 -6.93
N LYS A 164 5.61 -37.66 -7.99
CA LYS A 164 6.59 -38.49 -8.76
C LYS A 164 6.07 -39.84 -9.21
N LYS A 165 4.76 -40.00 -9.37
CA LYS A 165 4.08 -41.23 -9.78
C LYS A 165 4.29 -42.38 -8.78
N THR A 166 4.38 -42.10 -7.53
CA THR A 166 4.54 -43.07 -6.44
C THR A 166 3.22 -43.59 -5.90
N GLY A 167 2.09 -43.02 -6.29
CA GLY A 167 0.77 -43.25 -5.70
C GLY A 167 0.57 -42.55 -4.35
N ILE A 168 1.55 -41.76 -3.87
CA ILE A 168 1.53 -41.11 -2.57
C ILE A 168 1.21 -39.65 -2.77
N THR A 169 0.35 -39.08 -1.91
CA THR A 169 0.08 -37.66 -1.84
C THR A 169 1.02 -37.01 -0.84
N GLU A 170 1.77 -36.02 -1.28
CA GLU A 170 2.78 -35.33 -0.46
C GLU A 170 2.67 -33.81 -0.57
N VAL A 171 3.26 -33.13 0.41
CA VAL A 171 3.63 -31.72 0.32
C VAL A 171 5.14 -31.67 0.06
N PRO A 172 5.58 -31.39 -1.17
CA PRO A 172 7.01 -31.29 -1.45
C PRO A 172 7.66 -30.25 -0.54
N LEU A 173 8.85 -30.57 -0.01
CA LEU A 173 9.56 -29.66 0.88
C LEU A 173 9.86 -28.31 0.23
N GLU A 174 10.09 -28.30 -1.07
CA GLU A 174 10.33 -27.11 -1.89
C GLU A 174 9.10 -26.21 -2.00
N LEU A 175 7.90 -26.73 -1.72
CA LEU A 175 6.62 -26.06 -1.91
C LEU A 175 5.79 -25.96 -0.62
N GLN A 176 6.45 -26.01 0.53
CA GLN A 176 5.79 -25.92 1.86
C GLN A 176 5.24 -24.53 2.15
N TYR A 177 5.97 -23.47 1.77
CA TYR A 177 5.58 -22.10 2.02
C TYR A 177 5.77 -21.25 0.77
N VAL A 178 4.68 -21.04 0.05
CA VAL A 178 4.68 -20.29 -1.22
C VAL A 178 3.74 -19.10 -1.10
N GLU A 179 4.18 -17.94 -1.56
CA GLU A 179 3.37 -16.72 -1.53
C GLU A 179 2.43 -16.65 -2.73
N VAL A 180 1.16 -16.41 -2.46
CA VAL A 180 0.16 -16.03 -3.47
C VAL A 180 0.30 -14.54 -3.74
N ILE A 181 0.54 -14.17 -5.00
CA ILE A 181 0.62 -12.77 -5.41
C ILE A 181 -0.64 -12.28 -6.13
N ALA A 182 -1.39 -13.19 -6.74
CA ALA A 182 -2.71 -12.88 -7.33
C ALA A 182 -3.61 -14.11 -7.39
N ALA A 183 -4.91 -13.87 -7.37
CA ALA A 183 -5.93 -14.87 -7.68
C ALA A 183 -6.83 -14.28 -8.79
N THR A 184 -6.90 -14.97 -9.93
CA THR A 184 -7.47 -14.44 -11.16
C THR A 184 -8.68 -15.28 -11.59
N ALA A 185 -9.76 -14.62 -11.97
CA ALA A 185 -10.96 -15.26 -12.49
C ALA A 185 -10.76 -15.78 -13.92
N LYS A 186 -11.72 -16.55 -14.43
CA LYS A 186 -11.69 -17.03 -15.84
C LYS A 186 -11.69 -15.89 -16.86
N SER A 187 -12.23 -14.73 -16.49
CA SER A 187 -12.20 -13.51 -17.32
C SER A 187 -10.82 -12.92 -17.54
N GLY A 188 -9.82 -13.34 -16.73
CA GLY A 188 -8.49 -12.72 -16.70
C GLY A 188 -8.38 -11.55 -15.73
N SER A 189 -9.47 -11.13 -15.09
CA SER A 189 -9.46 -10.06 -14.09
C SER A 189 -9.07 -10.60 -12.72
N ASP A 190 -8.33 -9.82 -11.94
CA ASP A 190 -8.07 -10.13 -10.54
C ASP A 190 -9.39 -10.13 -9.75
N VAL A 191 -9.53 -11.11 -8.86
CA VAL A 191 -10.76 -11.27 -8.09
C VAL A 191 -10.86 -10.19 -7.04
N SER A 192 -11.95 -9.41 -7.07
CA SER A 192 -12.28 -8.43 -6.04
C SER A 192 -12.77 -9.11 -4.75
N GLU A 193 -12.67 -8.40 -3.61
CA GLU A 193 -13.13 -8.94 -2.31
C GLU A 193 -14.64 -9.20 -2.26
N ASP A 194 -15.41 -8.52 -3.12
CA ASP A 194 -16.88 -8.57 -3.17
C ASP A 194 -17.43 -9.45 -4.31
N ALA A 195 -16.59 -10.31 -4.92
CA ALA A 195 -17.01 -11.18 -6.01
C ALA A 195 -18.16 -12.10 -5.58
N SER A 196 -19.35 -11.86 -6.11
CA SER A 196 -20.58 -12.60 -5.81
C SER A 196 -21.04 -13.53 -6.92
N ASP A 197 -20.45 -13.40 -8.13
CA ASP A 197 -20.81 -14.17 -9.31
C ASP A 197 -19.88 -15.37 -9.54
N GLU A 198 -20.42 -16.51 -9.97
CA GLU A 198 -19.61 -17.72 -10.27
C GLU A 198 -18.55 -17.48 -11.36
N SER A 199 -18.78 -16.54 -12.27
CA SER A 199 -17.83 -16.15 -13.32
C SER A 199 -16.61 -15.36 -12.79
N GLU A 200 -16.72 -14.80 -11.59
CA GLU A 200 -15.69 -14.03 -10.91
C GLU A 200 -14.86 -14.87 -9.93
N LEU A 201 -15.17 -16.16 -9.79
CA LEU A 201 -14.43 -17.04 -8.89
C LEU A 201 -13.04 -17.35 -9.45
N PRO A 202 -12.01 -17.41 -8.58
CA PRO A 202 -10.64 -17.70 -9.00
C PRO A 202 -10.55 -19.02 -9.75
N SER A 203 -9.98 -18.99 -10.93
CA SER A 203 -9.66 -20.17 -11.74
C SER A 203 -8.16 -20.40 -11.85
N THR A 204 -7.37 -19.37 -11.58
CA THR A 204 -5.91 -19.39 -11.58
C THR A 204 -5.38 -18.68 -10.34
N VAL A 205 -4.26 -19.15 -9.83
CA VAL A 205 -3.51 -18.51 -8.73
C VAL A 205 -2.09 -18.28 -9.20
N THR A 206 -1.61 -17.05 -9.06
CA THR A 206 -0.25 -16.66 -9.37
C THR A 206 0.60 -16.69 -8.11
N LEU A 207 1.71 -17.39 -8.16
CA LEU A 207 2.61 -17.67 -7.06
C LEU A 207 3.97 -17.01 -7.29
N LEU A 208 4.58 -16.52 -6.22
CA LEU A 208 5.95 -16.00 -6.21
C LEU A 208 6.90 -17.12 -5.77
N VAL A 209 7.80 -17.53 -6.66
CA VAL A 209 8.59 -18.75 -6.51
C VAL A 209 10.02 -18.59 -7.04
N SER A 210 10.92 -19.51 -6.67
CA SER A 210 12.24 -19.64 -7.30
C SER A 210 12.13 -20.29 -8.69
N GLU A 211 13.26 -20.34 -9.41
CA GLU A 211 13.32 -21.04 -10.70
C GLU A 211 13.00 -22.53 -10.57
N GLU A 212 13.55 -23.20 -9.57
CA GLU A 212 13.36 -24.63 -9.35
C GLU A 212 11.90 -24.93 -8.98
N GLN A 213 11.33 -24.14 -8.07
CA GLN A 213 9.92 -24.25 -7.70
C GLN A 213 8.99 -24.02 -8.89
N SER A 214 9.34 -23.09 -9.81
CA SER A 214 8.53 -22.83 -10.99
C SER A 214 8.50 -24.03 -11.95
N LYS A 215 9.64 -24.69 -12.15
CA LYS A 215 9.74 -25.91 -12.97
C LYS A 215 8.91 -27.05 -12.36
N MET A 216 9.01 -27.22 -11.04
CA MET A 216 8.24 -28.24 -10.31
C MET A 216 6.73 -28.00 -10.40
N LEU A 217 6.29 -26.76 -10.23
CA LEU A 217 4.87 -26.40 -10.37
C LEU A 217 4.33 -26.64 -11.77
N ALA A 218 5.10 -26.30 -12.80
CA ALA A 218 4.72 -26.56 -14.20
C ALA A 218 4.62 -28.08 -14.49
N ASP A 219 5.50 -28.90 -13.94
CA ASP A 219 5.43 -30.35 -14.08
C ASP A 219 4.24 -30.95 -13.33
N LEU A 220 3.99 -30.48 -12.10
CA LEU A 220 2.82 -30.87 -11.31
C LEU A 220 1.49 -30.48 -11.99
N GLU A 221 1.40 -29.30 -12.58
CA GLU A 221 0.22 -28.88 -13.33
C GLU A 221 -0.04 -29.76 -14.55
N LYS A 222 1.01 -30.15 -15.26
CA LYS A 222 0.93 -31.02 -16.43
C LYS A 222 0.53 -32.44 -16.05
N THR A 223 1.10 -33.01 -14.99
CA THR A 223 0.98 -34.44 -14.67
C THR A 223 -0.18 -34.75 -13.75
N GLY A 224 -0.66 -33.77 -12.97
CA GLY A 224 -1.64 -34.05 -11.93
C GLY A 224 -2.61 -32.90 -11.63
N THR A 225 -3.16 -32.99 -10.44
CA THR A 225 -4.00 -31.99 -9.84
C THR A 225 -3.26 -31.40 -8.65
N ILE A 226 -3.16 -30.09 -8.59
CA ILE A 226 -2.56 -29.39 -7.46
C ILE A 226 -3.67 -28.97 -6.49
N HIS A 227 -3.47 -29.19 -5.19
CA HIS A 227 -4.28 -28.58 -4.13
C HIS A 227 -3.45 -27.57 -3.37
N MET A 228 -4.09 -26.48 -2.96
CA MET A 228 -3.48 -25.44 -2.13
C MET A 228 -4.14 -25.42 -0.77
N SER A 229 -3.34 -25.49 0.28
CA SER A 229 -3.80 -25.29 1.65
C SER A 229 -3.25 -23.97 2.19
N LEU A 230 -4.11 -23.16 2.81
CA LEU A 230 -3.70 -21.91 3.43
C LEU A 230 -2.93 -22.21 4.72
N VAL A 231 -1.70 -21.73 4.81
CA VAL A 231 -0.85 -21.82 6.00
C VAL A 231 -0.96 -20.57 6.85
N TYR A 232 -0.89 -19.39 6.21
CA TYR A 232 -0.92 -18.13 6.93
C TYR A 232 -1.56 -17.02 6.11
N ARG A 233 -2.33 -16.19 6.80
CA ARG A 233 -2.88 -14.92 6.31
C ARG A 233 -2.79 -13.90 7.42
N GLY A 234 -2.11 -12.78 7.20
CA GLY A 234 -1.95 -11.74 8.20
C GLY A 234 -0.86 -10.74 7.83
N ASP A 235 -0.11 -10.27 8.82
CA ASP A 235 0.90 -9.25 8.63
C ASP A 235 2.12 -9.73 7.81
N ARG A 236 2.71 -8.80 7.06
CA ARG A 236 3.86 -9.06 6.19
C ARG A 236 5.08 -9.64 6.94
N LYS A 237 5.35 -9.12 8.13
CA LYS A 237 6.51 -9.55 8.95
C LYS A 237 6.45 -11.03 9.33
N THR A 238 5.26 -11.54 9.61
CA THR A 238 5.08 -12.96 9.91
C THR A 238 5.11 -13.81 8.64
N ALA A 239 4.53 -13.34 7.52
CA ALA A 239 4.63 -14.00 6.23
C ALA A 239 6.11 -14.17 5.80
N GLU A 240 6.93 -13.15 5.95
CA GLU A 240 8.38 -13.18 5.64
C GLU A 240 9.14 -14.25 6.42
N LYS A 241 8.72 -14.62 7.63
CA LYS A 241 9.36 -15.73 8.38
C LYS A 241 9.13 -17.06 7.67
N PHE A 242 7.93 -17.33 7.18
CA PHE A 242 7.64 -18.55 6.40
C PHE A 242 8.45 -18.59 5.12
N LEU A 243 8.52 -17.47 4.39
CA LEU A 243 9.29 -17.38 3.16
C LEU A 243 10.80 -17.55 3.40
N LYS A 244 11.31 -17.02 4.51
CA LYS A 244 12.70 -17.24 4.92
C LYS A 244 12.97 -18.70 5.24
N THR A 245 12.09 -19.36 6.00
CA THR A 245 12.19 -20.80 6.28
C THR A 245 12.17 -21.61 4.98
N GLN A 246 11.30 -21.26 4.03
CA GLN A 246 11.28 -21.93 2.71
C GLN A 246 12.59 -21.77 1.96
N LYS A 247 13.18 -20.57 2.00
CA LYS A 247 14.48 -20.33 1.36
C LYS A 247 15.58 -21.20 1.99
N GLU A 248 15.63 -21.26 3.31
CA GLU A 248 16.59 -22.11 4.04
C GLU A 248 16.42 -23.60 3.70
N LEU A 249 15.17 -24.08 3.58
CA LEU A 249 14.88 -25.44 3.12
C LEU A 249 15.38 -25.68 1.69
N ASN A 250 15.10 -24.77 0.78
CA ASN A 250 15.53 -24.91 -0.63
C ASN A 250 17.06 -24.90 -0.74
N ASP A 251 17.76 -24.09 0.04
CA ASP A 251 19.22 -24.01 0.04
C ASP A 251 19.83 -25.31 0.61
N SER A 252 19.25 -25.92 1.64
CA SER A 252 19.69 -27.22 2.17
C SER A 252 19.48 -28.37 1.16
N LEU A 253 18.33 -28.40 0.49
CA LEU A 253 18.04 -29.43 -0.54
C LEU A 253 19.01 -29.35 -1.74
N LYS A 254 19.44 -28.12 -2.10
CA LYS A 254 20.44 -27.93 -3.15
C LYS A 254 21.81 -28.43 -2.72
N SER A 255 22.23 -28.21 -1.47
CA SER A 255 23.50 -28.69 -0.96
C SER A 255 23.55 -30.22 -0.90
N ASP A 256 22.48 -30.86 -0.41
CA ASP A 256 22.38 -32.31 -0.34
C ASP A 256 22.39 -32.99 -1.74
N SER A 257 21.72 -32.33 -2.69
CA SER A 257 21.70 -32.80 -4.09
C SER A 257 23.09 -32.69 -4.75
N ALA A 258 23.84 -31.64 -4.47
CA ALA A 258 25.19 -31.43 -4.99
C ALA A 258 26.20 -32.42 -4.36
N GLU A 259 26.07 -32.72 -3.06
CA GLU A 259 26.91 -33.70 -2.36
C GLU A 259 26.68 -35.14 -2.89
N ASN A 260 25.41 -35.51 -3.10
CA ASN A 260 25.07 -36.81 -3.67
C ASN A 260 25.53 -36.99 -5.15
N ALA A 261 25.51 -35.90 -5.93
CA ALA A 261 25.99 -35.94 -7.31
C ALA A 261 27.52 -36.00 -7.40
N SER A 262 28.25 -35.62 -6.37
CA SER A 262 29.72 -35.67 -6.30
C SER A 262 30.29 -36.96 -5.71
N ARG A 263 29.43 -37.85 -5.21
CA ARG A 263 29.87 -39.14 -4.67
C ARG A 263 30.12 -40.09 -5.85
N PRO A 264 31.38 -40.63 -6.00
CA PRO A 264 31.66 -41.62 -7.06
C PRO A 264 30.80 -42.87 -6.82
N GLU A 265 30.17 -43.36 -7.88
CA GLU A 265 29.61 -44.72 -7.89
C GLU A 265 30.75 -45.69 -7.59
N GLU A 266 30.81 -46.18 -6.36
CA GLU A 266 31.66 -47.28 -5.99
C GLU A 266 31.12 -48.51 -6.71
N SER A 267 31.75 -48.84 -7.88
CA SER A 267 31.41 -49.99 -8.69
C SER A 267 31.48 -51.24 -7.83
N GLU A 268 30.35 -51.89 -7.61
CA GLU A 268 30.30 -53.32 -7.27
C GLU A 268 30.83 -54.14 -8.46
N ALA A 269 32.15 -54.17 -8.55
CA ALA A 269 32.88 -55.21 -9.28
C ALA A 269 33.38 -56.22 -8.25
N ALA A 270 32.50 -57.09 -7.84
CA ALA A 270 32.85 -58.33 -7.12
C ALA A 270 32.10 -59.42 -7.85
N GLY A 271 32.71 -60.09 -8.81
CA GLY A 271 33.55 -61.22 -8.51
C GLY A 271 32.72 -62.48 -8.78
N ASP A 272 32.53 -62.75 -10.07
CA ASP A 272 32.19 -64.15 -10.48
C ASP A 272 33.52 -64.80 -10.84
N GLU A 273 34.08 -65.54 -9.91
CA GLU A 273 35.07 -66.56 -10.18
C GLU A 273 34.70 -67.78 -9.36
N THR A 274 34.55 -68.85 -10.12
CA THR A 274 34.83 -70.27 -9.81
C THR A 274 33.64 -71.22 -9.72
N GLN A 275 33.70 -72.03 -10.68
CA GLN A 275 33.65 -73.45 -10.93
C GLN A 275 32.32 -74.06 -11.33
#